data_513c3c14decf574b25e6ace674adfc53
#
_entry.id   513c3c14decf574b25e6ace674adfc53
#
_cell.length_a   1.000
_cell.length_b   1.000
_cell.length_c   1.000
_cell.angle_alpha   90.00
_cell.angle_beta   90.00
_cell.angle_gamma   90.00
#
_symmetry.space_group_name_H-M   'P 1'
#
loop_
_entity.id
_entity.type
_entity.pdbx_description
1 polymer ?
#
loop_
_entity_poly.entity_id
_entity_poly.type
_entity_poly.pdbx_seq_one_letter_code
_entity_poly.pdbx_strand_id
1 'polypeptide(L)'
;MMKKVLLVTAMSLAFGTAFAADQTLNVDVVIVGGGASGTVAGVSAVEAGLKTVILEKNAFPGGAGNFMEGSFAAESFMQREAGIKLTKLEAFNRMAAYHHWRINAPLVKAFVDKSDETIKWVYDQGVHWKEVKTAWRTNDSKT
;
A
#
# COMPACT_ATOMS: atom_id res chain seq x y z
N MET A 1 5.54 -23.04 -1.18
CA MET A 1 6.81 -22.96 -1.95
C MET A 1 7.07 -21.48 -2.22
N MET A 2 7.89 -20.82 -1.40
CA MET A 2 8.20 -19.40 -1.54
C MET A 2 8.99 -19.16 -2.82
N LYS A 3 8.39 -18.45 -3.79
CA LYS A 3 9.12 -17.97 -4.97
C LYS A 3 9.97 -16.79 -4.53
N LYS A 4 11.29 -16.91 -4.70
CA LYS A 4 12.28 -15.92 -4.29
C LYS A 4 12.10 -14.64 -5.11
N VAL A 5 11.70 -13.55 -4.45
CA VAL A 5 11.85 -12.20 -5.00
C VAL A 5 13.34 -11.86 -4.94
N LEU A 6 13.98 -11.71 -6.07
CA LEU A 6 15.38 -11.30 -6.12
C LEU A 6 15.43 -9.77 -6.05
N LEU A 7 15.65 -9.24 -4.84
CA LEU A 7 15.96 -7.84 -4.62
C LEU A 7 17.44 -7.64 -4.95
N VAL A 8 17.76 -7.08 -6.11
CA VAL A 8 19.15 -6.71 -6.44
C VAL A 8 19.42 -5.32 -5.87
N THR A 9 20.00 -5.29 -4.69
CA THR A 9 20.58 -4.07 -4.11
C THR A 9 22.03 -3.98 -4.55
N ALA A 10 22.34 -3.13 -5.52
CA ALA A 10 23.73 -2.83 -5.86
C ALA A 10 24.28 -1.82 -4.84
N MET A 11 25.12 -2.30 -3.94
CA MET A 11 25.91 -1.48 -3.01
C MET A 11 27.28 -1.25 -3.65
N SER A 12 27.52 -0.07 -4.24
CA SER A 12 28.81 0.31 -4.78
C SER A 12 29.50 1.28 -3.84
N LEU A 13 30.48 0.78 -3.10
CA LEU A 13 31.54 1.54 -2.48
C LEU A 13 32.85 1.16 -3.17
N ALA A 14 33.29 1.98 -4.14
CA ALA A 14 34.68 2.05 -4.55
C ALA A 14 34.94 3.33 -5.33
N PHE A 15 35.90 4.11 -4.90
CA PHE A 15 36.55 5.15 -5.67
C PHE A 15 37.25 4.48 -6.85
N GLY A 16 36.64 4.50 -7.99
CA GLY A 16 37.13 4.03 -9.26
C GLY A 16 36.15 4.44 -10.33
N THR A 17 36.62 4.84 -11.49
CA THR A 17 35.78 5.14 -12.65
C THR A 17 34.75 4.03 -12.81
N ALA A 18 33.50 4.31 -12.35
CA ALA A 18 32.41 3.36 -12.51
C ALA A 18 32.12 3.29 -14.02
N PHE A 19 32.64 2.29 -14.70
CA PHE A 19 32.00 1.81 -15.90
C PHE A 19 30.65 1.26 -15.45
N ALA A 20 29.58 1.98 -15.76
CA ALA A 20 28.26 1.43 -15.63
C ALA A 20 28.23 0.18 -16.51
N ALA A 21 28.25 -0.99 -15.89
CA ALA A 21 27.99 -2.21 -16.62
C ALA A 21 26.56 -2.14 -17.11
N ASP A 22 26.35 -2.03 -18.41
CA ASP A 22 25.02 -2.09 -19.01
C ASP A 22 24.43 -3.47 -18.71
N GLN A 23 23.51 -3.49 -17.76
CA GLN A 23 22.82 -4.71 -17.37
C GLN A 23 21.49 -4.77 -18.13
N THR A 24 21.39 -5.69 -19.06
CA THR A 24 20.13 -5.93 -19.79
C THR A 24 19.30 -6.98 -19.04
N LEU A 25 18.10 -6.60 -18.61
CA LEU A 25 17.12 -7.50 -17.98
C LEU A 25 15.97 -7.75 -18.95
N ASN A 26 15.64 -9.03 -19.18
CA ASN A 26 14.47 -9.42 -19.94
C ASN A 26 13.31 -9.68 -18.95
N VAL A 27 12.36 -8.77 -18.88
CA VAL A 27 11.22 -8.80 -17.96
C VAL A 27 9.92 -8.48 -18.71
N ASP A 28 8.80 -8.93 -18.15
CA ASP A 28 7.48 -8.68 -18.71
C ASP A 28 6.95 -7.30 -18.25
N VAL A 29 7.34 -6.86 -17.04
CA VAL A 29 6.87 -5.60 -16.44
C VAL A 29 8.05 -4.84 -15.82
N VAL A 30 8.12 -3.55 -16.14
CA VAL A 30 9.04 -2.59 -15.50
C VAL A 30 8.20 -1.59 -14.72
N ILE A 31 8.46 -1.45 -13.41
CA ILE A 31 7.79 -0.50 -12.54
C ILE A 31 8.80 0.58 -12.15
N VAL A 32 8.45 1.84 -12.36
CA VAL A 32 9.30 2.97 -12.00
C VAL A 32 8.81 3.59 -10.70
N GLY A 33 9.63 3.47 -9.66
CA GLY A 33 9.34 3.91 -8.30
C GLY A 33 8.92 2.77 -7.37
N GLY A 34 9.69 2.54 -6.32
CA GLY A 34 9.45 1.51 -5.29
C GLY A 34 8.67 2.03 -4.08
N GLY A 35 7.80 3.04 -4.24
CA GLY A 35 6.87 3.48 -3.21
C GLY A 35 5.73 2.47 -3.01
N ALA A 36 4.77 2.78 -2.13
CA ALA A 36 3.65 1.88 -1.82
C ALA A 36 2.92 1.37 -3.07
N SER A 37 2.57 2.26 -4.00
CA SER A 37 1.87 1.88 -5.23
C SER A 37 2.73 0.98 -6.14
N GLY A 38 4.01 1.30 -6.30
CA GLY A 38 4.92 0.49 -7.12
C GLY A 38 5.17 -0.89 -6.52
N THR A 39 5.30 -0.97 -5.20
CA THR A 39 5.45 -2.26 -4.50
C THR A 39 4.20 -3.13 -4.67
N VAL A 40 3.01 -2.55 -4.46
CA VAL A 40 1.74 -3.27 -4.66
C VAL A 40 1.57 -3.73 -6.11
N ALA A 41 1.86 -2.86 -7.08
CA ALA A 41 1.83 -3.23 -8.49
C ALA A 41 2.80 -4.38 -8.80
N GLY A 42 4.00 -4.35 -8.20
CA GLY A 42 4.99 -5.41 -8.35
C GLY A 42 4.53 -6.76 -7.82
N VAL A 43 3.95 -6.77 -6.61
CA VAL A 43 3.40 -7.98 -6.01
C VAL A 43 2.27 -8.54 -6.89
N SER A 44 1.33 -7.70 -7.32
CA SER A 44 0.22 -8.11 -8.18
C SER A 44 0.71 -8.67 -9.53
N ALA A 45 1.74 -8.07 -10.13
CA ALA A 45 2.32 -8.58 -11.37
C ALA A 45 2.98 -9.96 -11.18
N VAL A 46 3.69 -10.15 -10.07
CA VAL A 46 4.31 -11.45 -9.73
C VAL A 46 3.25 -12.51 -9.42
N GLU A 47 2.15 -12.16 -8.75
CA GLU A 47 1.01 -13.06 -8.53
C GLU A 47 0.37 -13.50 -9.85
N ALA A 48 0.35 -12.61 -10.85
CA ALA A 48 -0.09 -12.95 -12.22
C ALA A 48 0.95 -13.78 -13.02
N GLY A 49 2.08 -14.15 -12.43
CA GLY A 49 3.13 -14.95 -13.03
C GLY A 49 4.12 -14.19 -13.90
N LEU A 50 4.08 -12.87 -13.90
CA LEU A 50 4.93 -12.01 -14.73
C LEU A 50 6.30 -11.80 -14.09
N LYS A 51 7.35 -11.79 -14.94
CA LYS A 51 8.69 -11.38 -14.54
C LYS A 51 8.71 -9.87 -14.37
N THR A 52 8.96 -9.40 -13.16
CA THR A 52 8.80 -7.98 -12.82
C THR A 52 10.09 -7.42 -12.22
N VAL A 53 10.44 -6.19 -12.62
CA VAL A 53 11.49 -5.39 -11.99
C VAL A 53 10.93 -4.07 -11.50
N ILE A 54 11.37 -3.64 -10.32
CA ILE A 54 11.06 -2.33 -9.76
C ILE A 54 12.34 -1.50 -9.76
N LEU A 55 12.29 -0.33 -10.39
CA LEU A 55 13.39 0.64 -10.42
C LEU A 55 13.11 1.71 -9.37
N GLU A 56 13.98 1.81 -8.37
CA GLU A 56 13.88 2.82 -7.31
C GLU A 56 15.14 3.69 -7.32
N LYS A 57 14.95 5.02 -7.27
CA LYS A 57 16.05 6.00 -7.28
C LYS A 57 16.77 6.15 -5.93
N ASN A 58 16.07 5.83 -4.85
CA ASN A 58 16.62 5.91 -3.51
C ASN A 58 17.29 4.59 -3.11
N ALA A 59 18.10 4.64 -2.05
CA ALA A 59 18.79 3.46 -1.53
C ALA A 59 17.84 2.37 -0.99
N PHE A 60 16.60 2.73 -0.64
CA PHE A 60 15.59 1.77 -0.16
C PHE A 60 14.20 2.08 -0.73
N PRO A 61 13.37 1.05 -0.90
CA PRO A 61 11.99 1.20 -1.32
C PRO A 61 11.13 1.80 -0.19
N GLY A 62 9.88 2.14 -0.52
CA GLY A 62 8.85 2.59 0.40
C GLY A 62 8.39 4.02 0.14
N GLY A 63 9.30 4.94 -0.23
CA GLY A 63 8.95 6.32 -0.50
C GLY A 63 8.16 6.95 0.65
N ALA A 64 7.08 7.66 0.34
CA ALA A 64 6.18 8.24 1.35
C ALA A 64 5.46 7.19 2.21
N GLY A 65 5.35 5.95 1.75
CA GLY A 65 4.77 4.84 2.52
C GLY A 65 5.52 4.54 3.81
N ASN A 66 6.82 4.88 3.89
CA ASN A 66 7.62 4.70 5.11
C ASN A 66 7.18 5.59 6.29
N PHE A 67 6.36 6.61 6.03
CA PHE A 67 5.81 7.52 7.03
C PHE A 67 4.34 7.24 7.35
N MET A 68 3.82 6.11 6.88
CA MET A 68 2.43 5.72 7.11
C MET A 68 2.23 5.29 8.56
N GLU A 69 1.24 5.89 9.23
CA GLU A 69 0.88 5.55 10.62
C GLU A 69 -0.13 4.39 10.69
N GLY A 70 -0.83 4.11 9.61
CA GLY A 70 -1.83 3.06 9.56
C GLY A 70 -2.54 2.97 8.22
N SER A 71 -3.39 1.97 8.08
CA SER A 71 -4.21 1.76 6.89
C SER A 71 -5.67 1.99 7.22
N PHE A 72 -6.38 2.69 6.33
CA PHE A 72 -7.81 2.89 6.45
C PHE A 72 -8.56 1.67 5.90
N ALA A 73 -9.64 1.28 6.59
CA ALA A 73 -10.62 0.35 6.07
C ALA A 73 -12.01 0.60 6.66
N ALA A 74 -13.05 0.22 5.93
CA ALA A 74 -14.41 0.14 6.40
C ALA A 74 -14.95 -1.27 6.16
N GLU A 75 -15.69 -1.80 7.13
CA GLU A 75 -16.23 -3.17 7.09
C GLU A 75 -15.18 -4.27 6.93
N SER A 76 -13.92 -4.02 7.35
CA SER A 76 -12.87 -5.01 7.27
C SER A 76 -13.07 -6.17 8.25
N PHE A 77 -12.42 -7.30 7.97
CA PHE A 77 -12.47 -8.46 8.88
C PHE A 77 -11.94 -8.10 10.26
N MET A 78 -10.87 -7.30 10.36
CA MET A 78 -10.30 -6.88 11.65
C MET A 78 -11.28 -5.98 12.45
N GLN A 79 -12.03 -5.11 11.76
CA GLN A 79 -13.06 -4.29 12.42
C GLN A 79 -14.19 -5.16 12.95
N ARG A 80 -14.63 -6.16 12.17
CA ARG A 80 -15.65 -7.13 12.64
C ARG A 80 -15.20 -7.87 13.89
N GLU A 81 -13.97 -8.37 13.91
CA GLU A 81 -13.38 -9.05 15.07
C GLU A 81 -13.27 -8.12 16.28
N ALA A 82 -12.95 -6.85 16.06
CA ALA A 82 -12.90 -5.82 17.11
C ALA A 82 -14.27 -5.26 17.52
N GLY A 83 -15.38 -5.72 16.91
CA GLY A 83 -16.73 -5.23 17.20
C GLY A 83 -17.04 -3.84 16.66
N ILE A 84 -16.21 -3.31 15.76
CA ILE A 84 -16.37 -1.97 15.16
C ILE A 84 -17.34 -2.06 13.99
N LYS A 85 -18.42 -1.27 14.05
CA LYS A 85 -19.51 -1.27 13.07
C LYS A 85 -19.46 -0.06 12.12
N LEU A 86 -18.28 0.29 11.63
CA LEU A 86 -18.14 1.36 10.63
C LEU A 86 -18.54 0.84 9.25
N THR A 87 -19.68 1.29 8.72
CA THR A 87 -20.09 0.93 7.37
C THR A 87 -19.35 1.75 6.30
N LYS A 88 -19.29 1.20 5.07
CA LYS A 88 -18.71 1.93 3.91
C LYS A 88 -19.45 3.24 3.65
N LEU A 89 -20.76 3.25 3.77
CA LEU A 89 -21.56 4.47 3.61
C LEU A 89 -21.22 5.52 4.68
N GLU A 90 -21.13 5.10 5.93
CA GLU A 90 -20.76 6.00 7.02
C GLU A 90 -19.34 6.55 6.85
N ALA A 91 -18.39 5.71 6.47
CA ALA A 91 -17.02 6.10 6.19
C ALA A 91 -16.95 7.14 5.06
N PHE A 92 -17.68 6.90 3.96
CA PHE A 92 -17.81 7.86 2.86
C PHE A 92 -18.36 9.20 3.33
N ASN A 93 -19.47 9.17 4.06
CA ASN A 93 -20.12 10.40 4.56
C ASN A 93 -19.21 11.18 5.51
N ARG A 94 -18.49 10.51 6.40
CA ARG A 94 -17.53 11.15 7.30
C ARG A 94 -16.38 11.81 6.53
N MET A 95 -15.82 11.14 5.53
CA MET A 95 -14.79 11.71 4.67
C MET A 95 -15.30 12.92 3.89
N ALA A 96 -16.51 12.83 3.32
CA ALA A 96 -17.12 13.93 2.59
C ALA A 96 -17.39 15.13 3.50
N ALA A 97 -17.94 14.92 4.68
CA ALA A 97 -18.21 15.96 5.66
C ALA A 97 -16.92 16.64 6.15
N TYR A 98 -15.87 15.87 6.45
CA TYR A 98 -14.57 16.42 6.86
C TYR A 98 -13.99 17.41 5.84
N HIS A 99 -14.17 17.11 4.55
CA HIS A 99 -13.74 17.96 3.45
C HIS A 99 -14.84 18.96 2.99
N HIS A 100 -15.84 19.21 3.80
CA HIS A 100 -16.95 20.12 3.48
C HIS A 100 -17.62 19.81 2.13
N TRP A 101 -17.73 18.51 1.78
CA TRP A 101 -18.28 17.99 0.54
C TRP A 101 -17.52 18.42 -0.74
N ARG A 102 -16.31 18.96 -0.59
CA ARG A 102 -15.42 19.32 -1.71
C ARG A 102 -14.49 18.16 -2.05
N ILE A 103 -15.08 17.05 -2.49
CA ILE A 103 -14.37 15.82 -2.80
C ILE A 103 -14.66 15.34 -4.22
N ASN A 104 -13.76 14.55 -4.78
CA ASN A 104 -14.09 13.71 -5.93
C ASN A 104 -14.87 12.49 -5.41
N ALA A 105 -16.20 12.59 -5.38
CA ALA A 105 -17.07 11.57 -4.77
C ALA A 105 -16.88 10.18 -5.40
N PRO A 106 -16.78 10.00 -6.73
CA PRO A 106 -16.49 8.71 -7.34
C PRO A 106 -15.17 8.09 -6.85
N LEU A 107 -14.11 8.90 -6.73
CA LEU A 107 -12.80 8.44 -6.27
C LEU A 107 -12.85 8.00 -4.81
N VAL A 108 -13.44 8.83 -3.94
CA VAL A 108 -13.57 8.49 -2.51
C VAL A 108 -14.44 7.26 -2.32
N LYS A 109 -15.52 7.14 -3.10
CA LYS A 109 -16.36 5.95 -3.07
C LYS A 109 -15.60 4.70 -3.46
N ALA A 110 -14.85 4.72 -4.56
CA ALA A 110 -14.04 3.58 -5.00
C ALA A 110 -13.00 3.19 -3.95
N PHE A 111 -12.33 4.16 -3.31
CA PHE A 111 -11.39 3.92 -2.22
C PHE A 111 -12.04 3.24 -1.01
N VAL A 112 -13.20 3.74 -0.57
CA VAL A 112 -13.93 3.17 0.58
C VAL A 112 -14.47 1.77 0.24
N ASP A 113 -15.07 1.60 -0.93
CA ASP A 113 -15.67 0.33 -1.35
C ASP A 113 -14.64 -0.80 -1.43
N LYS A 114 -13.40 -0.46 -1.82
CA LYS A 114 -12.31 -1.43 -1.99
C LYS A 114 -11.45 -1.64 -0.74
N SER A 115 -11.67 -0.87 0.32
CA SER A 115 -10.77 -0.83 1.47
C SER A 115 -10.69 -2.16 2.23
N ASP A 116 -11.81 -2.89 2.40
CA ASP A 116 -11.85 -4.17 3.13
C ASP A 116 -11.10 -5.28 2.38
N GLU A 117 -11.35 -5.44 1.08
CA GLU A 117 -10.66 -6.44 0.26
C GLU A 117 -9.16 -6.12 0.14
N THR A 118 -8.81 -4.82 0.05
CA THR A 118 -7.40 -4.39 0.00
C THR A 118 -6.69 -4.74 1.30
N ILE A 119 -7.30 -4.47 2.46
CA ILE A 119 -6.73 -4.84 3.76
C ILE A 119 -6.56 -6.35 3.87
N LYS A 120 -7.54 -7.12 3.41
CA LYS A 120 -7.44 -8.59 3.39
C LYS A 120 -6.29 -9.05 2.52
N TRP A 121 -6.17 -8.53 1.30
CA TRP A 121 -5.09 -8.87 0.38
C TRP A 121 -3.71 -8.54 0.97
N VAL A 122 -3.54 -7.34 1.56
CA VAL A 122 -2.27 -6.94 2.21
C VAL A 122 -1.95 -7.87 3.39
N TYR A 123 -2.96 -8.26 4.16
CA TYR A 123 -2.79 -9.22 5.26
C TYR A 123 -2.31 -10.58 4.75
N ASP A 124 -2.89 -11.07 3.67
CA ASP A 124 -2.51 -12.33 3.04
C ASP A 124 -1.08 -12.30 2.46
N GLN A 125 -0.54 -11.09 2.16
CA GLN A 125 0.88 -10.89 1.81
C GLN A 125 1.83 -10.95 3.04
N GLY A 126 1.32 -11.15 4.24
CA GLY A 126 2.10 -11.28 5.46
C GLY A 126 2.27 -9.97 6.26
N VAL A 127 1.56 -8.92 5.89
CA VAL A 127 1.53 -7.66 6.66
C VAL A 127 0.44 -7.74 7.73
N HIS A 128 0.84 -7.82 8.99
CA HIS A 128 -0.09 -7.94 10.12
C HIS A 128 -0.13 -6.64 10.93
N TRP A 129 -1.32 -6.07 11.07
CA TRP A 129 -1.56 -4.92 11.95
C TRP A 129 -1.72 -5.41 13.39
N LYS A 130 -1.18 -4.66 14.34
CA LYS A 130 -1.24 -5.00 15.76
C LYS A 130 -2.62 -4.74 16.37
N GLU A 131 -3.32 -3.74 15.86
CA GLU A 131 -4.58 -3.28 16.44
C GLU A 131 -5.41 -2.51 15.42
N VAL A 132 -6.70 -2.40 15.70
CA VAL A 132 -7.62 -1.52 14.99
C VAL A 132 -7.87 -0.29 15.87
N LYS A 133 -7.58 0.88 15.34
CA LYS A 133 -7.83 2.17 16.03
C LYS A 133 -8.89 2.96 15.30
N THR A 134 -9.71 3.69 16.05
CA THR A 134 -10.56 4.71 15.48
C THR A 134 -9.73 5.95 15.20
N ALA A 135 -9.48 6.26 13.92
CA ALA A 135 -8.67 7.40 13.51
C ALA A 135 -9.37 8.75 13.74
N TRP A 136 -10.69 8.72 13.91
CA TRP A 136 -11.48 9.93 14.16
C TRP A 136 -11.50 10.20 15.66
N ARG A 137 -10.80 11.25 16.08
CA ARG A 137 -11.10 11.90 17.34
C ARG A 137 -12.48 12.55 17.18
N THR A 138 -13.53 11.82 17.48
CA THR A 138 -14.81 12.46 17.75
C THR A 138 -14.63 13.20 19.06
N ASN A 139 -14.85 14.52 19.09
CA ASN A 139 -15.04 15.27 20.33
C ASN A 139 -16.36 14.85 21.01
N ASP A 140 -17.02 13.85 20.50
CA ASP A 140 -18.20 13.24 21.08
C ASP A 140 -17.76 12.24 22.14
N SER A 141 -17.52 12.77 23.34
CA SER A 141 -17.40 12.01 24.58
C SER A 141 -18.74 11.36 25.00
N LYS A 142 -19.59 10.97 24.03
CA LYS A 142 -20.85 10.28 24.26
C LYS A 142 -21.12 9.30 23.13
N THR A 143 -20.59 8.12 23.24
CA THR A 143 -21.19 6.77 23.08
C THR A 143 -20.11 5.73 23.24
#